data_aacf285baa623bc0bbf3e5134a21f7e4
#
_entry.id   aacf285baa623bc0bbf3e5134a21f7e4
#
_cell.length_a   1.000
_cell.length_b   1.000
_cell.length_c   1.000
_cell.angle_alpha   90.00
_cell.angle_beta   90.00
_cell.angle_gamma   90.00
#
_symmetry.space_group_name_H-M   'P 1'
#
loop_
_entity.id
_entity.type
_entity.pdbx_description
1 polymer ?
#
loop_
_entity_poly.entity_id
_entity_poly.type
_entity_poly.pdbx_seq_one_letter_code
_entity_poly.pdbx_strand_id
1 'polypeptide(L)'
;MEEKFLGPNWLLDTPEGIKLYHEVAVPFRQEVGIVDVHTHHNLRQIVENKPLPNIWRAEVLEPREEYANCDHYIIQLAAKFPGFSQALARDPRISDYEKWMALSRVFPYLEGSHVHQWMHLDLRRMFGIKELLSAETGDKIWRRANELLKKEDMFPQAILKKVGARIICTTDDPIDDLRYHKMAKDNIEGIRFLPTFRPDAYCNIFDESWRKNVEKICELTGQDTTLKGLVEALRMRHSYFAEMGARASDHGLLEPYGLKVSQRRAEQIFRQAYDEKRKFDARSRETQEFISYMMHRFCEMNQERGMVTQIHYGAVRNANEYLFRRWGPDVGGDVAAENVNVVENLKPLLTRFFSGESEKQAHLILYPMNQVFAHTNLMLERAFPNVHCGFPWWHNDTPYIMEQYLLHMAGSSALTSSGGPVCDGRKILSEGSRFEVFDRVICRAVGKLVSDGQISYGGGVRAVKALMYENQARIFKL
;
A
#
# COMPACT_ATOMS: atom_id res chain seq x y z
N MET A 1 4.89 36.86 -8.06
CA MET A 1 5.18 35.51 -8.55
C MET A 1 4.12 34.59 -7.96
N GLU A 2 3.42 33.87 -8.81
CA GLU A 2 2.46 32.87 -8.37
C GLU A 2 3.20 31.81 -7.54
N GLU A 3 2.64 31.42 -6.41
CA GLU A 3 3.27 30.45 -5.51
C GLU A 3 3.39 29.10 -6.24
N LYS A 4 4.60 28.66 -6.57
CA LYS A 4 4.82 27.41 -7.28
C LYS A 4 4.47 26.18 -6.44
N PHE A 5 4.75 26.24 -5.13
CA PHE A 5 4.50 25.13 -4.21
C PHE A 5 2.99 24.89 -4.03
N LEU A 6 2.53 23.71 -4.40
CA LEU A 6 1.10 23.31 -4.40
C LEU A 6 0.17 24.21 -5.23
N GLY A 7 0.73 25.00 -6.16
CA GLY A 7 -0.03 25.81 -7.12
C GLY A 7 -0.66 24.95 -8.21
N PRO A 8 -1.42 25.55 -9.17
CA PRO A 8 -2.10 24.81 -10.22
C PRO A 8 -1.20 23.87 -11.02
N ASN A 9 0.01 24.32 -11.35
CA ASN A 9 0.99 23.59 -12.15
C ASN A 9 2.11 22.97 -11.31
N TRP A 10 1.91 22.82 -10.01
CA TRP A 10 2.89 22.15 -9.15
C TRP A 10 3.23 20.75 -9.65
N LEU A 11 4.51 20.38 -9.67
CA LEU A 11 5.10 19.17 -10.24
C LEU A 11 5.03 19.05 -11.77
N LEU A 12 4.41 19.98 -12.50
CA LEU A 12 4.30 19.95 -13.95
C LEU A 12 5.32 20.91 -14.57
N ASP A 13 6.19 20.43 -15.43
CA ASP A 13 7.36 21.15 -15.95
C ASP A 13 7.36 21.31 -17.49
N THR A 14 6.46 20.64 -18.21
CA THR A 14 6.30 20.78 -19.66
C THR A 14 4.91 21.28 -20.03
N PRO A 15 4.76 22.04 -21.15
CA PRO A 15 3.45 22.44 -21.65
C PRO A 15 2.50 21.25 -21.90
N GLU A 16 3.03 20.13 -22.41
CA GLU A 16 2.31 18.90 -22.67
C GLU A 16 1.84 18.24 -21.36
N GLY A 17 2.71 18.20 -20.32
CA GLY A 17 2.35 17.71 -19.00
C GLY A 17 1.25 18.52 -18.34
N ILE A 18 1.33 19.87 -18.44
CA ILE A 18 0.30 20.80 -17.95
C ILE A 18 -1.01 20.53 -18.67
N LYS A 19 -0.98 20.43 -20.01
CA LYS A 19 -2.16 20.16 -20.82
C LYS A 19 -2.78 18.79 -20.50
N LEU A 20 -1.96 17.73 -20.42
CA LEU A 20 -2.43 16.40 -20.02
C LEU A 20 -3.09 16.40 -18.64
N TYR A 21 -2.54 17.14 -17.69
CA TYR A 21 -3.12 17.20 -16.34
C TYR A 21 -4.48 17.90 -16.34
N HIS A 22 -4.57 19.12 -16.89
CA HIS A 22 -5.79 19.91 -16.79
C HIS A 22 -6.89 19.46 -17.74
N GLU A 23 -6.54 19.04 -18.97
CA GLU A 23 -7.53 18.70 -20.00
C GLU A 23 -7.88 17.20 -20.04
N VAL A 24 -7.03 16.32 -19.45
CA VAL A 24 -7.24 14.87 -19.49
C VAL A 24 -7.36 14.29 -18.10
N ALA A 25 -6.33 14.41 -17.26
CA ALA A 25 -6.29 13.72 -15.97
C ALA A 25 -7.36 14.20 -14.99
N VAL A 26 -7.52 15.52 -14.83
CA VAL A 26 -8.53 16.09 -13.91
C VAL A 26 -9.95 15.72 -14.31
N PRO A 27 -10.43 15.93 -15.56
CA PRO A 27 -11.76 15.49 -15.97
C PRO A 27 -11.95 13.96 -15.87
N PHE A 28 -10.94 13.19 -16.27
CA PHE A 28 -10.99 11.73 -16.21
C PHE A 28 -11.08 11.21 -14.78
N ARG A 29 -10.32 11.81 -13.84
CA ARG A 29 -10.41 11.47 -12.41
C ARG A 29 -11.79 11.79 -11.84
N GLN A 30 -12.43 12.87 -12.26
CA GLN A 30 -13.80 13.20 -11.85
C GLN A 30 -14.82 12.18 -12.37
N GLU A 31 -14.60 11.64 -13.57
CA GLU A 31 -15.45 10.63 -14.19
C GLU A 31 -15.32 9.27 -13.49
N VAL A 32 -14.09 8.75 -13.38
CA VAL A 32 -13.84 7.37 -12.89
C VAL A 32 -13.68 7.28 -11.38
N GLY A 33 -13.31 8.36 -10.72
CA GLY A 33 -12.99 8.41 -9.29
C GLY A 33 -11.64 7.77 -8.95
N ILE A 34 -11.37 7.62 -7.64
CA ILE A 34 -10.19 6.94 -7.12
C ILE A 34 -10.50 5.44 -6.99
N VAL A 35 -9.61 4.63 -7.54
CA VAL A 35 -9.55 3.19 -7.33
C VAL A 35 -8.22 2.89 -6.66
N ASP A 36 -8.27 2.48 -5.40
CA ASP A 36 -7.09 2.08 -4.65
C ASP A 36 -7.13 0.60 -4.32
N VAL A 37 -6.21 -0.14 -4.91
CA VAL A 37 -6.17 -1.61 -4.83
C VAL A 37 -5.32 -2.12 -3.67
N HIS A 38 -4.76 -1.23 -2.86
CA HIS A 38 -4.00 -1.61 -1.66
C HIS A 38 -3.95 -0.47 -0.63
N THR A 39 -4.67 -0.64 0.47
CA THR A 39 -4.67 0.28 1.62
C THR A 39 -4.65 -0.47 2.94
N HIS A 40 -4.34 0.27 3.99
CA HIS A 40 -4.45 -0.17 5.39
C HIS A 40 -5.49 0.65 6.18
N HIS A 41 -6.51 1.18 5.50
CA HIS A 41 -7.56 1.93 6.16
C HIS A 41 -8.33 1.10 7.18
N ASN A 42 -8.62 1.70 8.33
CA ASN A 42 -9.47 1.08 9.33
C ASN A 42 -10.94 1.20 8.90
N LEU A 43 -11.48 0.13 8.30
CA LEU A 43 -12.86 0.12 7.81
C LEU A 43 -13.90 0.31 8.92
N ARG A 44 -13.60 -0.11 10.15
CA ARG A 44 -14.47 0.17 11.31
C ARG A 44 -14.65 1.68 11.51
N GLN A 45 -13.57 2.46 11.46
CA GLN A 45 -13.64 3.93 11.59
C GLN A 45 -14.51 4.55 10.49
N ILE A 46 -14.42 4.05 9.27
CA ILE A 46 -15.20 4.54 8.13
C ILE A 46 -16.68 4.19 8.30
N VAL A 47 -16.99 2.96 8.71
CA VAL A 47 -18.36 2.49 8.93
C VAL A 47 -19.02 3.19 10.13
N GLU A 48 -18.30 3.35 11.23
CA GLU A 48 -18.81 4.09 12.42
C GLU A 48 -19.01 5.57 12.13
N ASN A 49 -18.32 6.12 11.16
CA ASN A 49 -18.44 7.50 10.64
C ASN A 49 -18.47 8.59 11.72
N LYS A 50 -17.69 8.42 12.78
CA LYS A 50 -17.56 9.40 13.85
C LYS A 50 -16.56 10.50 13.47
N PRO A 51 -16.73 11.74 14.00
CA PRO A 51 -15.76 12.81 13.75
C PRO A 51 -14.35 12.39 14.18
N LEU A 52 -13.35 12.77 13.38
CA LEU A 52 -11.95 12.61 13.76
C LEU A 52 -11.66 13.52 14.99
N PRO A 53 -11.00 13.01 16.02
CA PRO A 53 -10.90 13.74 17.29
C PRO A 53 -10.20 15.10 17.19
N ASN A 54 -9.15 15.19 16.39
CA ASN A 54 -8.37 16.40 16.12
C ASN A 54 -7.39 16.19 14.96
N ILE A 55 -6.69 17.26 14.54
CA ILE A 55 -5.77 17.20 13.39
C ILE A 55 -4.56 16.30 13.66
N TRP A 56 -4.06 16.18 14.89
CA TRP A 56 -3.00 15.23 15.22
C TRP A 56 -3.45 13.79 14.96
N ARG A 57 -4.67 13.44 15.41
CA ARG A 57 -5.24 12.11 15.18
C ARG A 57 -5.57 11.85 13.71
N ALA A 58 -5.94 12.90 12.97
CA ALA A 58 -6.25 12.79 11.56
C ALA A 58 -5.01 12.58 10.68
N GLU A 59 -3.89 13.23 11.05
CA GLU A 59 -2.69 13.29 10.21
C GLU A 59 -1.53 12.39 10.67
N VAL A 60 -1.38 12.18 11.97
CA VAL A 60 -0.16 11.60 12.53
C VAL A 60 -0.40 10.31 13.30
N LEU A 61 -1.55 10.16 13.96
CA LEU A 61 -1.84 8.99 14.78
C LEU A 61 -2.73 8.02 14.02
N GLU A 62 -2.21 6.83 13.76
CA GLU A 62 -2.98 5.77 13.13
C GLU A 62 -4.17 5.35 14.02
N PRO A 63 -5.34 5.09 13.45
CA PRO A 63 -6.53 4.71 14.20
C PRO A 63 -6.50 3.21 14.59
N ARG A 64 -5.45 2.76 15.28
CA ARG A 64 -5.35 1.40 15.84
C ARG A 64 -5.65 1.44 17.33
N GLU A 65 -6.54 0.55 17.80
CA GLU A 65 -7.05 0.56 19.16
C GLU A 65 -6.02 0.18 20.22
N GLU A 66 -5.03 -0.65 19.87
CA GLU A 66 -4.15 -1.31 20.86
C GLU A 66 -2.84 -0.59 21.14
N TYR A 67 -2.43 0.34 20.26
CA TYR A 67 -1.16 1.06 20.39
C TYR A 67 -1.29 2.51 19.98
N ALA A 68 -0.61 3.41 20.67
CA ALA A 68 -0.39 4.78 20.22
C ALA A 68 0.57 4.80 19.02
N ASN A 69 0.18 4.13 17.92
CA ASN A 69 0.95 4.10 16.70
C ASN A 69 0.81 5.42 15.97
N CYS A 70 1.95 6.02 15.69
CA CYS A 70 2.03 7.22 14.87
C CYS A 70 2.37 6.82 13.43
N ASP A 71 1.96 7.65 12.47
CA ASP A 71 2.41 7.53 11.09
C ASP A 71 3.94 7.53 11.05
N HIS A 72 4.52 6.38 10.71
CA HIS A 72 5.96 6.20 10.77
C HIS A 72 6.71 7.05 9.75
N TYR A 73 6.11 7.41 8.61
CA TYR A 73 6.72 8.31 7.62
C TYR A 73 7.04 9.67 8.22
N ILE A 74 6.07 10.28 8.90
CA ILE A 74 6.22 11.59 9.52
C ILE A 74 7.17 11.51 10.70
N ILE A 75 6.93 10.55 11.61
CA ILE A 75 7.66 10.46 12.88
C ILE A 75 9.13 10.11 12.68
N GLN A 76 9.49 9.27 11.72
CA GLN A 76 10.88 8.95 11.40
C GLN A 76 11.67 10.19 10.99
N LEU A 77 11.08 11.03 10.13
CA LEU A 77 11.76 12.23 9.63
C LEU A 77 11.79 13.33 10.70
N ALA A 78 10.67 13.57 11.39
CA ALA A 78 10.59 14.57 12.44
C ALA A 78 11.54 14.28 13.62
N ALA A 79 11.69 13.00 14.00
CA ALA A 79 12.56 12.58 15.10
C ALA A 79 14.07 12.75 14.82
N LYS A 80 14.47 13.17 13.62
CA LYS A 80 15.86 13.54 13.30
C LYS A 80 16.25 14.92 13.86
N PHE A 81 15.28 15.73 14.27
CA PHE A 81 15.50 17.12 14.66
C PHE A 81 15.26 17.33 16.15
N PRO A 82 16.08 18.18 16.82
CA PRO A 82 15.91 18.53 18.24
C PRO A 82 14.50 19.10 18.51
N GLY A 83 13.91 18.69 19.62
CA GLY A 83 12.57 19.15 20.03
C GLY A 83 11.43 18.22 19.66
N PHE A 84 11.71 17.16 18.87
CA PHE A 84 10.76 16.09 18.58
C PHE A 84 11.41 14.71 18.72
N SER A 85 10.64 13.71 19.11
CA SER A 85 11.15 12.32 19.22
C SER A 85 10.05 11.29 19.10
N GLN A 86 10.42 10.05 18.79
CA GLN A 86 9.53 8.88 18.80
C GLN A 86 8.83 8.73 20.18
N ALA A 87 9.59 8.96 21.27
CA ALA A 87 9.05 8.84 22.62
C ALA A 87 7.99 9.91 22.90
N LEU A 88 8.26 11.18 22.52
CA LEU A 88 7.29 12.28 22.67
C LEU A 88 5.99 11.98 21.91
N ALA A 89 6.09 11.54 20.66
CA ALA A 89 4.93 11.27 19.82
C ALA A 89 4.03 10.16 20.39
N ARG A 90 4.61 9.19 21.08
CA ARG A 90 3.92 8.00 21.61
C ARG A 90 3.57 8.07 23.09
N ASP A 91 4.01 9.09 23.83
CA ASP A 91 3.72 9.22 25.26
C ASP A 91 2.24 9.59 25.49
N PRO A 92 1.43 8.74 26.12
CA PRO A 92 0.01 9.03 26.37
C PRO A 92 -0.22 10.15 27.39
N ARG A 93 0.81 10.56 28.13
CA ARG A 93 0.74 11.63 29.12
C ARG A 93 0.87 13.03 28.48
N ILE A 94 1.40 13.09 27.26
CA ILE A 94 1.54 14.34 26.49
C ILE A 94 0.27 14.52 25.66
N SER A 95 -0.34 15.70 25.75
CA SER A 95 -1.56 16.00 24.99
C SER A 95 -1.30 16.02 23.46
N ASP A 96 -2.32 15.74 22.67
CA ASP A 96 -2.25 15.80 21.22
C ASP A 96 -1.86 17.22 20.73
N TYR A 97 -2.28 18.26 21.44
CA TYR A 97 -1.90 19.63 21.15
C TYR A 97 -0.40 19.88 21.35
N GLU A 98 0.16 19.42 22.47
CA GLU A 98 1.60 19.57 22.75
C GLU A 98 2.45 18.79 21.71
N LYS A 99 2.01 17.58 21.32
CA LYS A 99 2.63 16.79 20.25
C LYS A 99 2.58 17.51 18.91
N TRP A 100 1.42 18.08 18.57
CA TRP A 100 1.25 18.89 17.37
C TRP A 100 2.17 20.12 17.35
N MET A 101 2.26 20.85 18.46
CA MET A 101 3.14 22.00 18.57
C MET A 101 4.62 21.62 18.55
N ALA A 102 4.98 20.44 19.08
CA ALA A 102 6.34 19.91 18.94
C ALA A 102 6.66 19.57 17.48
N LEU A 103 5.73 18.90 16.77
CA LEU A 103 5.87 18.62 15.33
C LEU A 103 5.97 19.92 14.53
N SER A 104 5.12 20.91 14.81
CA SER A 104 5.09 22.19 14.11
C SER A 104 6.45 22.91 14.14
N ARG A 105 7.19 22.83 15.24
CA ARG A 105 8.52 23.41 15.36
C ARG A 105 9.56 22.79 14.45
N VAL A 106 9.46 21.49 14.17
CA VAL A 106 10.45 20.76 13.35
C VAL A 106 9.98 20.54 11.91
N PHE A 107 8.70 20.75 11.63
CA PHE A 107 8.11 20.45 10.33
C PHE A 107 8.73 21.25 9.16
N PRO A 108 9.14 22.51 9.31
CA PRO A 108 9.84 23.25 8.25
C PRO A 108 11.15 22.56 7.80
N TYR A 109 11.83 21.83 8.68
CA TYR A 109 13.03 21.08 8.29
C TYR A 109 12.75 19.86 7.41
N LEU A 110 11.46 19.48 7.23
CA LEU A 110 11.04 18.40 6.35
C LEU A 110 10.76 18.87 4.91
N GLU A 111 10.96 20.16 4.61
CA GLU A 111 10.79 20.69 3.25
C GLU A 111 11.56 19.86 2.21
N GLY A 112 10.91 19.60 1.06
CA GLY A 112 11.44 18.72 0.03
C GLY A 112 11.05 17.24 0.20
N SER A 113 10.64 16.79 1.39
CA SER A 113 10.15 15.44 1.59
C SER A 113 8.69 15.28 1.12
N HIS A 114 8.34 14.04 0.78
CA HIS A 114 6.96 13.70 0.41
C HIS A 114 5.97 13.92 1.56
N VAL A 115 6.36 13.69 2.81
CA VAL A 115 5.46 13.92 3.97
C VAL A 115 5.12 15.40 4.15
N HIS A 116 6.07 16.30 3.87
CA HIS A 116 5.81 17.74 3.89
C HIS A 116 4.80 18.12 2.81
N GLN A 117 4.92 17.52 1.63
CA GLN A 117 4.00 17.76 0.52
C GLN A 117 2.59 17.22 0.83
N TRP A 118 2.46 15.98 1.30
CA TRP A 118 1.18 15.35 1.61
C TRP A 118 0.41 16.11 2.69
N MET A 119 1.03 16.39 3.82
CA MET A 119 0.35 17.15 4.89
C MET A 119 -0.13 18.53 4.43
N HIS A 120 0.67 19.25 3.65
CA HIS A 120 0.23 20.54 3.14
C HIS A 120 -0.81 20.44 2.03
N LEU A 121 -0.85 19.33 1.25
CA LEU A 121 -1.95 19.04 0.35
C LEU A 121 -3.23 18.79 1.12
N ASP A 122 -3.20 17.97 2.17
CA ASP A 122 -4.35 17.69 3.03
C ASP A 122 -4.86 18.99 3.67
N LEU A 123 -3.97 19.79 4.27
CA LEU A 123 -4.33 21.09 4.84
C LEU A 123 -4.98 22.00 3.80
N ARG A 124 -4.45 22.07 2.60
CA ARG A 124 -4.94 22.95 1.53
C ARG A 124 -6.24 22.45 0.91
N ARG A 125 -6.34 21.17 0.57
CA ARG A 125 -7.48 20.60 -0.17
C ARG A 125 -8.68 20.29 0.72
N MET A 126 -8.42 19.76 1.93
CA MET A 126 -9.48 19.36 2.83
C MET A 126 -9.92 20.49 3.76
N PHE A 127 -8.96 21.26 4.29
CA PHE A 127 -9.22 22.29 5.29
C PHE A 127 -9.20 23.73 4.74
N GLY A 128 -8.80 23.93 3.48
CA GLY A 128 -8.64 25.27 2.89
C GLY A 128 -7.58 26.11 3.59
N ILE A 129 -6.60 25.46 4.26
CA ILE A 129 -5.50 26.09 4.98
C ILE A 129 -4.31 26.16 4.04
N LYS A 130 -3.86 27.38 3.72
CA LYS A 130 -2.73 27.63 2.81
C LYS A 130 -1.42 27.87 3.52
N GLU A 131 -1.48 28.21 4.82
CA GLU A 131 -0.33 28.43 5.65
C GLU A 131 0.52 27.15 5.76
N LEU A 132 1.85 27.32 5.70
CA LEU A 132 2.77 26.22 5.95
C LEU A 132 2.88 25.98 7.46
N LEU A 133 2.99 24.72 7.85
CA LEU A 133 3.09 24.32 9.25
C LEU A 133 4.45 24.70 9.81
N SER A 134 4.44 25.53 10.83
CA SER A 134 5.63 26.01 11.55
C SER A 134 5.28 26.30 13.02
N ALA A 135 6.29 26.71 13.79
CA ALA A 135 6.09 27.15 15.18
C ALA A 135 5.10 28.33 15.28
N GLU A 136 5.10 29.23 14.30
CA GLU A 136 4.29 30.45 14.25
C GLU A 136 2.86 30.17 13.81
N THR A 137 2.64 29.16 12.97
CA THR A 137 1.34 28.85 12.37
C THR A 137 0.63 27.67 13.03
N GLY A 138 1.35 26.83 13.78
CA GLY A 138 0.87 25.57 14.33
C GLY A 138 -0.39 25.69 15.18
N ASP A 139 -0.47 26.68 16.07
CA ASP A 139 -1.64 26.93 16.91
C ASP A 139 -2.86 27.38 16.07
N LYS A 140 -2.65 28.28 15.11
CA LYS A 140 -3.71 28.75 14.21
C LYS A 140 -4.28 27.59 13.38
N ILE A 141 -3.38 26.74 12.82
CA ILE A 141 -3.77 25.56 12.03
C ILE A 141 -4.53 24.58 12.92
N TRP A 142 -4.05 24.29 14.13
CA TRP A 142 -4.71 23.44 15.10
C TRP A 142 -6.15 23.87 15.34
N ARG A 143 -6.38 25.13 15.72
CA ARG A 143 -7.72 25.65 16.01
C ARG A 143 -8.63 25.54 14.80
N ARG A 144 -8.17 26.01 13.63
CA ARG A 144 -8.98 26.05 12.41
C ARG A 144 -9.33 24.65 11.90
N ALA A 145 -8.36 23.73 11.88
CA ALA A 145 -8.62 22.35 11.45
C ALA A 145 -9.59 21.63 12.38
N ASN A 146 -9.42 21.79 13.70
CA ASN A 146 -10.28 21.13 14.67
C ASN A 146 -11.72 21.70 14.68
N GLU A 147 -11.92 22.96 14.34
CA GLU A 147 -13.27 23.49 14.11
C GLU A 147 -13.94 22.87 12.88
N LEU A 148 -13.17 22.61 11.82
CA LEU A 148 -13.68 21.96 10.61
C LEU A 148 -13.99 20.49 10.85
N LEU A 149 -13.14 19.77 11.57
CA LEU A 149 -13.32 18.33 11.87
C LEU A 149 -14.60 18.01 12.65
N LYS A 150 -15.24 19.01 13.30
CA LYS A 150 -16.53 18.83 13.97
C LYS A 150 -17.71 18.79 13.01
N LYS A 151 -17.53 19.21 11.75
CA LYS A 151 -18.59 19.30 10.75
C LYS A 151 -18.81 17.96 10.08
N GLU A 152 -20.04 17.63 9.73
CA GLU A 152 -20.41 16.36 9.09
C GLU A 152 -19.73 16.14 7.72
N ASP A 153 -19.44 17.23 6.97
CA ASP A 153 -18.73 17.18 5.70
C ASP A 153 -17.22 16.86 5.84
N MET A 154 -16.75 16.71 7.09
CA MET A 154 -15.40 16.27 7.46
C MET A 154 -15.40 14.93 8.22
N PHE A 155 -16.51 14.22 8.24
CA PHE A 155 -16.55 12.85 8.76
C PHE A 155 -15.93 11.87 7.75
N PRO A 156 -15.45 10.69 8.18
CA PRO A 156 -14.70 9.74 7.33
C PRO A 156 -15.32 9.48 5.96
N GLN A 157 -16.63 9.18 5.90
CA GLN A 157 -17.32 8.90 4.65
C GLN A 157 -17.43 10.14 3.76
N ALA A 158 -17.66 11.32 4.35
CA ALA A 158 -17.75 12.56 3.61
C ALA A 158 -16.39 12.96 3.01
N ILE A 159 -15.29 12.76 3.75
CA ILE A 159 -13.92 12.96 3.26
C ILE A 159 -13.66 12.08 2.03
N LEU A 160 -13.93 10.77 2.12
CA LEU A 160 -13.72 9.84 1.01
C LEU A 160 -14.59 10.18 -0.21
N LYS A 161 -15.85 10.57 -0.01
CA LYS A 161 -16.72 11.06 -1.10
C LYS A 161 -16.18 12.34 -1.73
N LYS A 162 -15.68 13.28 -0.93
CA LYS A 162 -15.14 14.57 -1.37
C LYS A 162 -13.89 14.40 -2.24
N VAL A 163 -13.03 13.44 -1.95
CA VAL A 163 -11.85 13.13 -2.78
C VAL A 163 -12.18 12.25 -3.99
N GLY A 164 -13.43 11.80 -4.11
CA GLY A 164 -13.87 11.00 -5.24
C GLY A 164 -13.51 9.51 -5.16
N ALA A 165 -13.34 8.95 -3.96
CA ALA A 165 -13.12 7.52 -3.79
C ALA A 165 -14.29 6.71 -4.37
N ARG A 166 -13.99 5.63 -5.10
CA ARG A 166 -14.96 4.70 -5.70
C ARG A 166 -14.76 3.26 -5.27
N ILE A 167 -13.51 2.83 -5.23
CA ILE A 167 -13.13 1.49 -4.79
C ILE A 167 -11.91 1.61 -3.90
N ILE A 168 -12.00 1.02 -2.72
CA ILE A 168 -10.91 0.94 -1.75
C ILE A 168 -10.74 -0.52 -1.35
N CYS A 169 -9.58 -1.09 -1.61
CA CYS A 169 -9.22 -2.43 -1.17
C CYS A 169 -8.42 -2.33 0.13
N THR A 170 -8.94 -2.93 1.17
CA THR A 170 -8.28 -3.04 2.48
C THR A 170 -7.30 -4.22 2.49
N THR A 171 -6.58 -4.40 3.58
CA THR A 171 -5.63 -5.52 3.77
C THR A 171 -6.05 -6.29 5.02
N ASP A 172 -6.54 -7.53 4.84
CA ASP A 172 -7.28 -8.22 5.89
C ASP A 172 -6.70 -9.61 6.18
N ASP A 173 -6.67 -9.97 7.48
CA ASP A 173 -6.22 -11.29 7.92
C ASP A 173 -7.27 -12.36 7.53
N PRO A 174 -6.86 -13.55 7.08
CA PRO A 174 -7.76 -14.68 6.78
C PRO A 174 -8.82 -15.01 7.85
N ILE A 175 -8.57 -14.75 9.13
CA ILE A 175 -9.57 -15.00 10.19
C ILE A 175 -10.59 -13.86 10.37
N ASP A 176 -10.43 -12.73 9.69
CA ASP A 176 -11.37 -11.61 9.80
C ASP A 176 -12.77 -12.03 9.33
N ASP A 177 -13.79 -11.72 10.14
CA ASP A 177 -15.19 -12.04 9.82
C ASP A 177 -15.79 -11.14 8.74
N LEU A 178 -15.06 -10.13 8.30
CA LEU A 178 -15.42 -9.12 7.29
C LEU A 178 -16.76 -8.42 7.58
N ARG A 179 -17.16 -8.33 8.86
CA ARG A 179 -18.42 -7.69 9.26
C ARG A 179 -18.49 -6.23 8.81
N TYR A 180 -17.37 -5.50 8.87
CA TYR A 180 -17.36 -4.10 8.46
C TYR A 180 -17.45 -3.94 6.93
N HIS A 181 -16.96 -4.92 6.14
CA HIS A 181 -17.19 -4.95 4.69
C HIS A 181 -18.67 -5.16 4.36
N LYS A 182 -19.35 -6.07 5.09
CA LYS A 182 -20.81 -6.26 4.97
C LYS A 182 -21.56 -4.98 5.31
N MET A 183 -21.24 -4.38 6.47
CA MET A 183 -21.86 -3.13 6.90
C MET A 183 -21.60 -1.98 5.92
N ALA A 184 -20.38 -1.87 5.37
CA ALA A 184 -20.04 -0.84 4.38
C ALA A 184 -20.84 -1.03 3.09
N LYS A 185 -20.96 -2.26 2.61
CA LYS A 185 -21.76 -2.59 1.42
C LYS A 185 -23.23 -2.20 1.58
N ASP A 186 -23.79 -2.38 2.77
CA ASP A 186 -25.19 -2.12 3.03
C ASP A 186 -25.48 -0.64 3.33
N ASN A 187 -24.50 0.11 3.87
CA ASN A 187 -24.73 1.45 4.44
C ASN A 187 -23.93 2.59 3.78
N ILE A 188 -22.94 2.31 2.93
CA ILE A 188 -22.13 3.35 2.30
C ILE A 188 -22.36 3.35 0.80
N GLU A 189 -23.12 4.33 0.33
CA GLU A 189 -23.41 4.47 -1.09
C GLU A 189 -22.27 5.17 -1.85
N GLY A 190 -21.98 4.68 -3.04
CA GLY A 190 -21.04 5.30 -4.00
C GLY A 190 -19.58 4.91 -3.81
N ILE A 191 -19.23 4.18 -2.73
CA ILE A 191 -17.87 3.67 -2.50
C ILE A 191 -17.94 2.17 -2.21
N ARG A 192 -17.16 1.37 -2.93
CA ARG A 192 -17.03 -0.07 -2.70
C ARG A 192 -15.78 -0.33 -1.87
N PHE A 193 -15.94 -1.02 -0.74
CA PHE A 193 -14.84 -1.51 0.08
C PHE A 193 -14.69 -3.01 -0.15
N LEU A 194 -13.53 -3.43 -0.65
CA LEU A 194 -13.26 -4.82 -1.01
C LEU A 194 -12.14 -5.36 -0.11
N PRO A 195 -12.31 -6.55 0.49
CA PRO A 195 -11.24 -7.15 1.26
C PRO A 195 -10.13 -7.66 0.36
N THR A 196 -8.89 -7.65 0.86
CA THR A 196 -7.76 -8.32 0.23
C THR A 196 -7.22 -9.40 1.15
N PHE A 197 -7.07 -10.62 0.64
CA PHE A 197 -6.64 -11.79 1.40
C PHE A 197 -5.13 -11.73 1.70
N ARG A 198 -4.73 -11.48 2.96
CA ARG A 198 -3.31 -11.38 3.35
C ARG A 198 -2.89 -12.46 4.33
N PRO A 199 -2.39 -13.61 3.85
CA PRO A 199 -2.11 -14.79 4.66
C PRO A 199 -0.68 -14.87 5.23
N ASP A 200 0.07 -13.78 5.29
CA ASP A 200 1.50 -13.79 5.71
C ASP A 200 1.71 -14.41 7.09
N ALA A 201 0.79 -14.16 8.04
CA ALA A 201 0.85 -14.68 9.40
C ALA A 201 0.82 -16.22 9.47
N TYR A 202 0.42 -16.90 8.40
CA TYR A 202 0.35 -18.37 8.30
C TYR A 202 1.52 -18.97 7.54
N CYS A 203 2.39 -18.14 6.98
CA CYS A 203 3.56 -18.54 6.20
C CYS A 203 4.87 -18.32 6.97
N ASN A 204 4.89 -17.38 7.88
CA ASN A 204 6.09 -16.91 8.58
C ASN A 204 6.43 -17.82 9.78
N ILE A 205 6.89 -19.05 9.49
CA ILE A 205 7.24 -20.08 10.52
C ILE A 205 8.31 -19.63 11.50
N PHE A 206 9.00 -18.53 11.24
CA PHE A 206 9.98 -17.92 12.12
C PHE A 206 9.34 -16.99 13.18
N ASP A 207 8.08 -16.62 13.01
CA ASP A 207 7.36 -15.75 13.94
C ASP A 207 6.86 -16.56 15.15
N GLU A 208 7.04 -16.03 16.35
CA GLU A 208 6.59 -16.69 17.59
C GLU A 208 5.07 -16.87 17.64
N SER A 209 4.32 -16.02 16.97
CA SER A 209 2.85 -16.09 16.89
C SER A 209 2.35 -17.13 15.88
N TRP A 210 3.17 -17.63 14.97
CA TRP A 210 2.77 -18.48 13.84
C TRP A 210 1.95 -19.70 14.27
N ARG A 211 2.39 -20.44 15.27
CA ARG A 211 1.67 -21.63 15.76
C ARG A 211 0.26 -21.30 16.25
N LYS A 212 0.14 -20.22 17.02
CA LYS A 212 -1.15 -19.74 17.53
C LYS A 212 -2.08 -19.31 16.38
N ASN A 213 -1.52 -18.72 15.32
CA ASN A 213 -2.30 -18.35 14.13
C ASN A 213 -2.79 -19.61 13.39
N VAL A 214 -1.95 -20.63 13.24
CA VAL A 214 -2.34 -21.93 12.67
C VAL A 214 -3.47 -22.57 13.48
N GLU A 215 -3.33 -22.61 14.81
CA GLU A 215 -4.35 -23.16 15.71
C GLU A 215 -5.70 -22.43 15.52
N LYS A 216 -5.68 -21.09 15.54
CA LYS A 216 -6.89 -20.26 15.40
C LYS A 216 -7.63 -20.50 14.06
N ILE A 217 -6.90 -20.53 12.94
CA ILE A 217 -7.55 -20.67 11.63
C ILE A 217 -8.08 -22.09 11.44
N CYS A 218 -7.36 -23.11 11.93
CA CYS A 218 -7.82 -24.50 11.89
C CYS A 218 -9.06 -24.68 12.78
N GLU A 219 -9.08 -24.12 14.00
CA GLU A 219 -10.25 -24.12 14.88
C GLU A 219 -11.46 -23.43 14.20
N LEU A 220 -11.26 -22.23 13.65
CA LEU A 220 -12.30 -21.47 12.97
C LEU A 220 -12.96 -22.24 11.83
N THR A 221 -12.19 -23.09 11.14
CA THR A 221 -12.64 -23.81 9.94
C THR A 221 -12.93 -25.29 10.19
N GLY A 222 -12.74 -25.78 11.42
CA GLY A 222 -12.92 -27.19 11.78
C GLY A 222 -11.89 -28.13 11.14
N GLN A 223 -10.69 -27.63 10.85
CA GLN A 223 -9.61 -28.40 10.24
C GLN A 223 -8.59 -28.86 11.29
N ASP A 224 -7.88 -29.97 11.01
CA ASP A 224 -6.78 -30.43 11.83
C ASP A 224 -5.57 -29.50 11.70
N THR A 225 -4.76 -29.41 12.79
CA THR A 225 -3.49 -28.64 12.80
C THR A 225 -2.36 -29.41 12.11
N THR A 226 -2.58 -29.78 10.85
CA THR A 226 -1.61 -30.37 9.92
C THR A 226 -1.35 -29.44 8.77
N LEU A 227 -0.28 -29.64 7.98
CA LEU A 227 -0.08 -28.85 6.76
C LEU A 227 -1.29 -28.93 5.82
N LYS A 228 -1.85 -30.11 5.63
CA LYS A 228 -3.04 -30.32 4.81
C LYS A 228 -4.25 -29.54 5.37
N GLY A 229 -4.46 -29.63 6.67
CA GLY A 229 -5.54 -28.88 7.34
C GLY A 229 -5.35 -27.39 7.26
N LEU A 230 -4.13 -26.87 7.45
CA LEU A 230 -3.83 -25.44 7.26
C LEU A 230 -4.12 -24.96 5.84
N VAL A 231 -3.68 -25.71 4.82
CA VAL A 231 -3.95 -25.35 3.42
C VAL A 231 -5.46 -25.34 3.13
N GLU A 232 -6.21 -26.32 3.66
CA GLU A 232 -7.66 -26.37 3.48
C GLU A 232 -8.37 -25.25 4.25
N ALA A 233 -7.95 -24.94 5.47
CA ALA A 233 -8.46 -23.82 6.23
C ALA A 233 -8.29 -22.49 5.48
N LEU A 234 -7.09 -22.26 4.93
CA LEU A 234 -6.80 -21.08 4.13
C LEU A 234 -7.62 -21.05 2.83
N ARG A 235 -7.84 -22.20 2.17
CA ARG A 235 -8.68 -22.30 0.98
C ARG A 235 -10.15 -21.96 1.27
N MET A 236 -10.69 -22.43 2.38
CA MET A 236 -12.05 -22.09 2.83
C MET A 236 -12.16 -20.58 3.08
N ARG A 237 -11.18 -19.99 3.77
CA ARG A 237 -11.16 -18.54 4.03
C ARG A 237 -10.98 -17.72 2.76
N HIS A 238 -10.11 -18.15 1.85
CA HIS A 238 -9.93 -17.50 0.55
C HIS A 238 -11.24 -17.52 -0.28
N SER A 239 -11.98 -18.63 -0.25
CA SER A 239 -13.31 -18.72 -0.87
C SER A 239 -14.29 -17.71 -0.28
N TYR A 240 -14.33 -17.62 1.04
CA TYR A 240 -15.16 -16.64 1.75
C TYR A 240 -14.80 -15.19 1.37
N PHE A 241 -13.51 -14.85 1.30
CA PHE A 241 -13.06 -13.54 0.85
C PHE A 241 -13.50 -13.24 -0.58
N ALA A 242 -13.37 -14.21 -1.49
CA ALA A 242 -13.84 -14.07 -2.87
C ALA A 242 -15.35 -13.82 -2.96
N GLU A 243 -16.16 -14.51 -2.15
CA GLU A 243 -17.62 -14.29 -2.04
C GLU A 243 -17.95 -12.91 -1.49
N MET A 244 -17.09 -12.37 -0.61
CA MET A 244 -17.19 -11.00 -0.09
C MET A 244 -16.69 -9.93 -1.07
N GLY A 245 -16.22 -10.34 -2.26
CA GLY A 245 -15.83 -9.45 -3.34
C GLY A 245 -14.33 -9.19 -3.45
N ALA A 246 -13.49 -9.93 -2.73
CA ALA A 246 -12.04 -9.83 -2.89
C ALA A 246 -11.60 -9.99 -4.35
N ARG A 247 -10.63 -9.20 -4.77
CA ARG A 247 -10.05 -9.22 -6.11
C ARG A 247 -8.59 -9.63 -6.12
N ALA A 248 -7.94 -9.66 -4.95
CA ALA A 248 -6.54 -9.99 -4.83
C ALA A 248 -6.22 -10.74 -3.53
N SER A 249 -5.11 -11.47 -3.56
CA SER A 249 -4.30 -11.75 -2.37
C SER A 249 -3.09 -10.83 -2.32
N ASP A 250 -2.61 -10.51 -1.13
CA ASP A 250 -1.44 -9.66 -0.91
C ASP A 250 -0.42 -10.35 -0.01
N HIS A 251 0.86 -10.19 -0.33
CA HIS A 251 1.96 -10.89 0.34
C HIS A 251 3.12 -9.93 0.58
N GLY A 252 3.50 -9.75 1.85
CA GLY A 252 4.66 -8.98 2.28
C GLY A 252 5.86 -9.89 2.56
N LEU A 253 6.79 -10.02 1.61
CA LEU A 253 7.88 -10.99 1.67
C LEU A 253 9.25 -10.30 1.80
N LEU A 254 10.18 -10.94 2.53
CA LEU A 254 11.58 -10.49 2.52
C LEU A 254 12.19 -10.67 1.11
N GLU A 255 11.94 -11.81 0.49
CA GLU A 255 12.28 -12.10 -0.89
C GLU A 255 11.05 -12.71 -1.58
N PRO A 256 10.87 -12.55 -2.89
CA PRO A 256 9.71 -13.05 -3.59
C PRO A 256 9.83 -14.56 -3.83
N TYR A 257 9.62 -15.36 -2.79
CA TYR A 257 9.80 -16.81 -2.81
C TYR A 257 8.78 -17.54 -3.67
N GLY A 258 9.24 -18.39 -4.58
CA GLY A 258 8.41 -19.19 -5.49
C GLY A 258 9.07 -20.50 -5.92
N LEU A 259 10.00 -21.01 -5.12
CA LEU A 259 10.77 -22.23 -5.36
C LEU A 259 9.86 -23.45 -5.51
N LYS A 260 10.27 -24.43 -6.31
CA LYS A 260 9.57 -25.72 -6.41
C LYS A 260 9.89 -26.57 -5.18
N VAL A 261 8.90 -26.80 -4.34
CA VAL A 261 9.01 -27.58 -3.10
C VAL A 261 7.99 -28.73 -3.11
N SER A 262 8.44 -29.94 -2.79
CA SER A 262 7.53 -31.09 -2.70
C SER A 262 6.67 -31.01 -1.44
N GLN A 263 5.44 -31.55 -1.51
CA GLN A 263 4.55 -31.63 -0.35
C GLN A 263 5.22 -32.33 0.85
N ARG A 264 5.91 -33.47 0.60
CA ARG A 264 6.64 -34.18 1.66
C ARG A 264 7.66 -33.28 2.39
N ARG A 265 8.38 -32.42 1.64
CA ARG A 265 9.36 -31.49 2.25
C ARG A 265 8.64 -30.43 3.07
N ALA A 266 7.57 -29.85 2.55
CA ALA A 266 6.78 -28.87 3.28
C ALA A 266 6.15 -29.44 4.55
N GLU A 267 5.63 -30.68 4.51
CA GLU A 267 5.12 -31.41 5.68
C GLU A 267 6.20 -31.66 6.75
N GLN A 268 7.41 -32.00 6.31
CA GLN A 268 8.56 -32.14 7.23
C GLN A 268 8.86 -30.81 7.94
N ILE A 269 8.91 -29.71 7.20
CA ILE A 269 9.18 -28.38 7.77
C ILE A 269 8.04 -27.97 8.72
N PHE A 270 6.80 -28.14 8.28
CA PHE A 270 5.62 -27.86 9.13
C PHE A 270 5.70 -28.60 10.46
N ARG A 271 5.97 -29.91 10.44
CA ARG A 271 6.07 -30.73 11.64
C ARG A 271 7.21 -30.23 12.56
N GLN A 272 8.37 -29.90 11.99
CA GLN A 272 9.47 -29.34 12.77
C GLN A 272 9.09 -28.01 13.46
N ALA A 273 8.37 -27.14 12.74
CA ALA A 273 7.92 -25.86 13.29
C ALA A 273 6.79 -26.02 14.32
N TYR A 274 5.81 -26.86 14.01
CA TYR A 274 4.58 -27.01 14.79
C TYR A 274 4.75 -27.98 15.96
N ASP A 275 5.12 -29.24 15.71
CA ASP A 275 5.20 -30.31 16.72
C ASP A 275 6.48 -30.24 17.55
N GLU A 276 7.63 -30.10 16.87
CA GLU A 276 8.95 -30.10 17.51
C GLU A 276 9.33 -28.72 18.08
N LYS A 277 8.53 -27.68 17.78
CA LYS A 277 8.75 -26.28 18.23
C LYS A 277 10.12 -25.73 17.85
N ARG A 278 10.68 -26.20 16.75
CA ARG A 278 11.96 -25.73 16.25
C ARG A 278 11.84 -24.26 15.85
N LYS A 279 12.76 -23.42 16.30
CA LYS A 279 12.87 -22.03 15.86
C LYS A 279 13.58 -21.97 14.51
N PHE A 280 13.04 -21.18 13.60
CA PHE A 280 13.62 -20.91 12.30
C PHE A 280 14.04 -19.45 12.20
N ASP A 281 15.02 -19.18 11.35
CA ASP A 281 15.38 -17.83 10.95
C ASP A 281 14.61 -17.43 9.70
N ALA A 282 14.30 -16.14 9.56
CA ALA A 282 13.57 -15.62 8.39
C ALA A 282 14.28 -15.89 7.06
N ARG A 283 15.62 -16.02 7.07
CA ARG A 283 16.46 -16.30 5.89
C ARG A 283 16.85 -17.77 5.77
N SER A 284 16.42 -18.63 6.69
CA SER A 284 16.74 -20.07 6.61
C SER A 284 16.17 -20.71 5.35
N ARG A 285 16.82 -21.73 4.85
CA ARG A 285 16.36 -22.46 3.66
C ARG A 285 14.99 -23.07 3.88
N GLU A 286 14.72 -23.58 5.08
CA GLU A 286 13.43 -24.13 5.45
C GLU A 286 12.31 -23.08 5.38
N THR A 287 12.56 -21.86 5.86
CA THR A 287 11.59 -20.76 5.77
C THR A 287 11.30 -20.40 4.32
N GLN A 288 12.34 -20.27 3.49
CA GLN A 288 12.17 -20.00 2.06
C GLN A 288 11.37 -21.09 1.36
N GLU A 289 11.64 -22.36 1.66
CA GLU A 289 10.94 -23.51 1.09
C GLU A 289 9.47 -23.54 1.54
N PHE A 290 9.21 -23.30 2.83
CA PHE A 290 7.86 -23.31 3.35
C PHE A 290 7.01 -22.17 2.75
N ILE A 291 7.52 -20.94 2.74
CA ILE A 291 6.84 -19.80 2.11
C ILE A 291 6.62 -20.09 0.62
N SER A 292 7.62 -20.60 -0.10
CA SER A 292 7.47 -20.95 -1.52
C SER A 292 6.34 -21.97 -1.75
N TYR A 293 6.27 -23.03 -0.93
CA TYR A 293 5.19 -24.00 -1.01
C TYR A 293 3.81 -23.34 -0.82
N MET A 294 3.67 -22.47 0.19
CA MET A 294 2.42 -21.75 0.43
C MET A 294 2.07 -20.79 -0.70
N MET A 295 3.05 -20.07 -1.26
CA MET A 295 2.85 -19.19 -2.41
C MET A 295 2.30 -19.94 -3.63
N HIS A 296 2.77 -21.17 -3.90
CA HIS A 296 2.18 -22.01 -4.95
C HIS A 296 0.70 -22.33 -4.66
N ARG A 297 0.33 -22.56 -3.38
CA ARG A 297 -1.08 -22.83 -2.99
C ARG A 297 -1.94 -21.59 -3.17
N PHE A 298 -1.44 -20.40 -2.81
CA PHE A 298 -2.17 -19.14 -3.00
C PHE A 298 -2.35 -18.80 -4.48
N CYS A 299 -1.34 -18.99 -5.31
CA CYS A 299 -1.48 -18.80 -6.76
C CYS A 299 -2.49 -19.78 -7.38
N GLU A 300 -2.58 -21.04 -6.89
CA GLU A 300 -3.63 -21.98 -7.31
C GLU A 300 -5.02 -21.46 -6.94
N MET A 301 -5.23 -21.02 -5.69
CA MET A 301 -6.49 -20.45 -5.21
C MET A 301 -6.89 -19.21 -6.01
N ASN A 302 -5.92 -18.32 -6.29
CA ASN A 302 -6.14 -17.11 -7.09
C ASN A 302 -6.52 -17.46 -8.54
N GLN A 303 -5.83 -18.42 -9.16
CA GLN A 303 -6.13 -18.87 -10.53
C GLN A 303 -7.53 -19.45 -10.63
N GLU A 304 -7.95 -20.29 -9.67
CA GLU A 304 -9.29 -20.88 -9.61
C GLU A 304 -10.39 -19.81 -9.58
N ARG A 305 -10.12 -18.64 -9.00
CA ARG A 305 -11.09 -17.57 -8.78
C ARG A 305 -10.85 -16.32 -9.63
N GLY A 306 -9.80 -16.31 -10.45
CA GLY A 306 -9.42 -15.17 -11.28
C GLY A 306 -9.02 -13.94 -10.46
N MET A 307 -8.43 -14.14 -9.26
CA MET A 307 -7.92 -13.10 -8.38
C MET A 307 -6.46 -12.77 -8.71
N VAL A 308 -6.06 -11.55 -8.42
CA VAL A 308 -4.69 -11.05 -8.61
C VAL A 308 -3.80 -11.50 -7.44
N THR A 309 -2.54 -11.83 -7.72
CA THR A 309 -1.51 -11.99 -6.69
C THR A 309 -0.69 -10.71 -6.61
N GLN A 310 -0.63 -10.06 -5.45
CA GLN A 310 0.23 -8.91 -5.19
C GLN A 310 1.41 -9.35 -4.31
N ILE A 311 2.64 -9.08 -4.73
CA ILE A 311 3.84 -9.38 -3.94
C ILE A 311 4.60 -8.10 -3.67
N HIS A 312 4.57 -7.67 -2.42
CA HIS A 312 5.41 -6.62 -1.85
C HIS A 312 6.66 -7.29 -1.27
N TYR A 313 7.86 -6.92 -1.71
CA TYR A 313 9.06 -7.61 -1.27
C TYR A 313 10.26 -6.69 -1.05
N GLY A 314 11.24 -7.20 -0.33
CA GLY A 314 12.49 -6.51 -0.06
C GLY A 314 12.49 -5.65 1.19
N ALA A 315 11.55 -5.85 2.11
CA ALA A 315 11.55 -5.17 3.41
C ALA A 315 12.25 -6.03 4.47
N VAL A 316 13.35 -5.52 5.01
CA VAL A 316 13.97 -6.05 6.23
C VAL A 316 13.22 -5.43 7.41
N ARG A 317 12.31 -6.22 7.99
CA ARG A 317 11.48 -5.78 9.09
C ARG A 317 12.30 -5.64 10.38
N ASN A 318 11.95 -4.62 11.17
CA ASN A 318 12.51 -4.39 12.50
C ASN A 318 14.06 -4.25 12.52
N ALA A 319 14.67 -3.75 11.44
CA ALA A 319 16.11 -3.53 11.34
C ALA A 319 16.63 -2.61 12.44
N ASN A 320 15.82 -1.65 12.90
CA ASN A 320 16.08 -0.90 14.11
C ASN A 320 15.51 -1.66 15.32
N GLU A 321 16.31 -2.58 15.88
CA GLU A 321 15.90 -3.40 17.02
C GLU A 321 15.56 -2.59 18.28
N TYR A 322 16.15 -1.40 18.46
CA TYR A 322 15.81 -0.54 19.61
C TYR A 322 14.36 -0.08 19.53
N LEU A 323 13.91 0.38 18.35
CA LEU A 323 12.53 0.78 18.14
C LEU A 323 11.59 -0.40 18.35
N PHE A 324 11.92 -1.55 17.76
CA PHE A 324 11.12 -2.77 17.86
C PHE A 324 10.95 -3.25 19.31
N ARG A 325 12.05 -3.33 20.07
CA ARG A 325 11.99 -3.76 21.49
C ARG A 325 11.15 -2.81 22.34
N ARG A 326 11.11 -1.54 21.99
CA ARG A 326 10.43 -0.52 22.79
C ARG A 326 8.96 -0.33 22.42
N TRP A 327 8.59 -0.43 21.16
CA TRP A 327 7.25 -0.09 20.66
C TRP A 327 6.62 -1.13 19.74
N GLY A 328 7.29 -2.24 19.49
CA GLY A 328 6.80 -3.30 18.61
C GLY A 328 7.03 -3.05 17.12
N PRO A 329 6.34 -3.79 16.24
CA PRO A 329 6.46 -3.69 14.80
C PRO A 329 5.80 -2.42 14.24
N ASP A 330 6.09 -2.09 12.98
CA ASP A 330 5.46 -0.99 12.22
C ASP A 330 5.67 0.42 12.82
N VAL A 331 6.77 0.61 13.49
CA VAL A 331 7.10 1.88 14.15
C VAL A 331 8.17 2.69 13.42
N GLY A 332 8.50 2.28 12.19
CA GLY A 332 9.50 2.95 11.37
C GLY A 332 10.93 2.41 11.56
N GLY A 333 11.06 1.14 11.94
CA GLY A 333 12.36 0.46 12.09
C GLY A 333 12.76 -0.38 10.88
N ASP A 334 11.99 -0.37 9.81
CA ASP A 334 12.20 -1.21 8.63
C ASP A 334 13.11 -0.53 7.60
N VAL A 335 13.86 -1.33 6.82
CA VAL A 335 14.73 -0.83 5.76
C VAL A 335 14.63 -1.70 4.51
N ALA A 336 15.08 -1.18 3.37
CA ALA A 336 15.12 -1.94 2.13
C ALA A 336 16.26 -2.97 2.16
N ALA A 337 15.98 -4.19 1.68
CA ALA A 337 16.99 -5.24 1.52
C ALA A 337 17.97 -4.87 0.40
N GLU A 338 19.26 -5.11 0.65
CA GLU A 338 20.33 -4.85 -0.32
C GLU A 338 20.36 -5.92 -1.42
N ASN A 339 20.20 -7.19 -1.02
CA ASN A 339 20.33 -8.35 -1.88
C ASN A 339 19.05 -9.19 -1.84
N VAL A 340 18.42 -9.36 -3.01
CA VAL A 340 17.24 -10.19 -3.22
C VAL A 340 17.41 -10.98 -4.50
N ASN A 341 17.28 -12.30 -4.42
CA ASN A 341 17.36 -13.16 -5.61
C ASN A 341 15.98 -13.27 -6.29
N VAL A 342 15.61 -12.24 -7.05
CA VAL A 342 14.27 -12.12 -7.64
C VAL A 342 14.00 -13.22 -8.66
N VAL A 343 14.89 -13.36 -9.66
CA VAL A 343 14.63 -14.23 -10.83
C VAL A 343 14.61 -15.70 -10.46
N GLU A 344 15.66 -16.18 -9.79
CA GLU A 344 15.77 -17.61 -9.47
C GLU A 344 14.71 -18.05 -8.46
N ASN A 345 14.34 -17.17 -7.54
CA ASN A 345 13.28 -17.45 -6.59
C ASN A 345 11.89 -17.52 -7.24
N LEU A 346 11.58 -16.59 -8.15
CA LEU A 346 10.25 -16.52 -8.78
C LEU A 346 10.08 -17.43 -9.99
N LYS A 347 11.15 -17.74 -10.74
CA LYS A 347 11.07 -18.48 -12.00
C LYS A 347 10.15 -19.71 -11.97
N PRO A 348 10.20 -20.61 -10.96
CA PRO A 348 9.31 -21.78 -10.94
C PRO A 348 7.83 -21.41 -10.81
N LEU A 349 7.52 -20.38 -9.99
CA LEU A 349 6.17 -19.87 -9.80
C LEU A 349 5.65 -19.20 -11.09
N LEU A 350 6.46 -18.34 -11.69
CA LEU A 350 6.13 -17.63 -12.92
C LEU A 350 5.86 -18.58 -14.08
N THR A 351 6.74 -19.58 -14.25
CA THR A 351 6.60 -20.60 -15.31
C THR A 351 5.28 -21.38 -15.14
N ARG A 352 4.88 -21.67 -13.89
CA ARG A 352 3.70 -22.47 -13.64
C ARG A 352 2.39 -21.71 -13.83
N PHE A 353 2.32 -20.44 -13.37
CA PHE A 353 1.07 -19.71 -13.24
C PHE A 353 0.91 -18.51 -14.16
N PHE A 354 2.01 -17.94 -14.68
CA PHE A 354 1.99 -16.62 -15.34
C PHE A 354 2.62 -16.61 -16.74
N SER A 355 3.00 -17.77 -17.31
CA SER A 355 3.67 -17.88 -18.61
C SER A 355 2.73 -18.10 -19.81
N GLY A 356 1.42 -18.29 -19.57
CA GLY A 356 0.47 -18.57 -20.63
C GLY A 356 -0.28 -17.34 -21.14
N GLU A 357 -1.30 -17.55 -22.00
CA GLU A 357 -2.14 -16.49 -22.55
C GLU A 357 -2.95 -15.78 -21.46
N SER A 358 -3.02 -14.46 -21.52
CA SER A 358 -3.55 -13.59 -20.47
C SER A 358 -5.02 -13.84 -20.08
N GLU A 359 -5.84 -14.36 -20.98
CA GLU A 359 -7.27 -14.57 -20.70
C GLU A 359 -7.57 -15.73 -19.76
N LYS A 360 -6.64 -16.67 -19.57
CA LYS A 360 -6.84 -17.91 -18.80
C LYS A 360 -6.08 -17.98 -17.48
N GLN A 361 -5.24 -17.01 -17.18
CA GLN A 361 -4.38 -17.05 -16.00
C GLN A 361 -4.65 -15.85 -15.07
N ALA A 362 -4.38 -16.04 -13.77
CA ALA A 362 -4.36 -14.95 -12.81
C ALA A 362 -3.18 -13.98 -13.10
N HIS A 363 -3.32 -12.74 -12.69
CA HIS A 363 -2.27 -11.72 -12.82
C HIS A 363 -1.40 -11.68 -11.56
N LEU A 364 -0.13 -11.33 -11.74
CA LEU A 364 0.82 -11.03 -10.68
C LEU A 364 1.26 -9.58 -10.77
N ILE A 365 1.28 -8.87 -9.65
CA ILE A 365 1.86 -7.55 -9.55
C ILE A 365 3.03 -7.58 -8.57
N LEU A 366 4.18 -7.05 -8.99
CA LEU A 366 5.41 -7.00 -8.20
C LEU A 366 5.69 -5.57 -7.72
N TYR A 367 5.89 -5.42 -6.41
CA TYR A 367 6.23 -4.16 -5.75
C TYR A 367 7.56 -4.29 -5.00
N PRO A 368 8.69 -3.90 -5.59
CA PRO A 368 9.99 -3.95 -4.92
C PRO A 368 10.15 -2.77 -3.96
N MET A 369 10.54 -3.01 -2.72
CA MET A 369 10.89 -1.92 -1.80
C MET A 369 12.20 -1.25 -2.20
N ASN A 370 13.17 -2.00 -2.71
CA ASN A 370 14.41 -1.44 -3.23
C ASN A 370 14.31 -1.25 -4.75
N GLN A 371 14.36 -0.01 -5.21
CA GLN A 371 14.22 0.35 -6.63
C GLN A 371 15.37 -0.14 -7.52
N VAL A 372 16.47 -0.63 -6.95
CA VAL A 372 17.50 -1.36 -7.70
C VAL A 372 16.93 -2.56 -8.46
N PHE A 373 15.88 -3.20 -7.93
CA PHE A 373 15.20 -4.33 -8.58
C PHE A 373 14.14 -3.93 -9.61
N ALA A 374 13.87 -2.64 -9.79
CA ALA A 374 12.85 -2.16 -10.73
C ALA A 374 13.11 -2.64 -12.17
N HIS A 375 14.35 -2.54 -12.65
CA HIS A 375 14.72 -3.02 -13.99
C HIS A 375 14.49 -4.54 -14.15
N THR A 376 14.88 -5.33 -13.15
CA THR A 376 14.63 -6.78 -13.15
C THR A 376 13.16 -7.10 -13.27
N ASN A 377 12.29 -6.39 -12.52
CA ASN A 377 10.85 -6.58 -12.60
C ASN A 377 10.29 -6.20 -13.98
N LEU A 378 10.75 -5.11 -14.58
CA LEU A 378 10.36 -4.73 -15.95
C LEU A 378 10.75 -5.78 -16.98
N MET A 379 11.89 -6.46 -16.80
CA MET A 379 12.27 -7.57 -17.66
C MET A 379 11.41 -8.81 -17.44
N LEU A 380 10.99 -9.09 -16.21
CA LEU A 380 10.01 -10.15 -15.92
C LEU A 380 8.65 -9.84 -16.53
N GLU A 381 8.17 -8.60 -16.44
CA GLU A 381 6.94 -8.15 -17.10
C GLU A 381 6.96 -8.36 -18.62
N ARG A 382 8.11 -8.10 -19.26
CA ARG A 382 8.28 -8.39 -20.71
C ARG A 382 8.26 -9.88 -21.04
N ALA A 383 8.82 -10.70 -20.15
CA ALA A 383 8.98 -12.14 -20.38
C ALA A 383 7.72 -12.96 -20.06
N PHE A 384 6.85 -12.44 -19.18
CA PHE A 384 5.66 -13.14 -18.69
C PHE A 384 4.41 -12.26 -18.87
N PRO A 385 3.47 -12.65 -19.76
CA PRO A 385 2.35 -11.79 -20.17
C PRO A 385 1.43 -11.35 -19.03
N ASN A 386 1.37 -12.11 -17.95
CA ASN A 386 0.48 -11.86 -16.82
C ASN A 386 1.20 -11.31 -15.58
N VAL A 387 2.46 -10.90 -15.75
CA VAL A 387 3.24 -10.20 -14.71
C VAL A 387 3.21 -8.71 -14.99
N HIS A 388 2.96 -7.92 -13.99
CA HIS A 388 2.91 -6.47 -14.04
C HIS A 388 3.81 -5.87 -12.97
N CYS A 389 4.32 -4.68 -13.23
CA CYS A 389 5.04 -3.90 -12.23
C CYS A 389 4.08 -2.89 -11.57
N GLY A 390 4.03 -2.87 -10.25
CA GLY A 390 3.35 -1.84 -9.48
C GLY A 390 4.16 -0.54 -9.43
N PHE A 391 3.52 0.54 -9.02
CA PHE A 391 4.22 1.81 -8.78
C PHE A 391 5.18 1.69 -7.59
N PRO A 392 6.22 2.54 -7.55
CA PRO A 392 7.02 2.71 -6.34
C PRO A 392 6.12 3.02 -5.14
N TRP A 393 6.30 2.27 -4.06
CA TRP A 393 5.49 2.33 -2.85
C TRP A 393 6.39 2.47 -1.63
N TRP A 394 5.83 2.72 -0.47
CA TRP A 394 6.50 2.77 0.84
C TRP A 394 7.92 3.36 0.80
N HIS A 395 8.03 4.64 1.09
CA HIS A 395 9.23 5.47 0.99
C HIS A 395 9.75 5.76 -0.44
N ASN A 396 9.23 5.08 -1.47
CA ASN A 396 9.58 5.30 -2.88
C ASN A 396 8.49 6.04 -3.65
N ASP A 397 7.34 6.27 -3.03
CA ASP A 397 6.19 7.01 -3.55
C ASP A 397 6.43 8.53 -3.52
N THR A 398 7.63 8.93 -3.94
CA THR A 398 8.05 10.31 -4.06
C THR A 398 7.98 10.78 -5.51
N PRO A 399 7.69 12.05 -5.78
CA PRO A 399 7.57 12.54 -7.16
C PRO A 399 8.77 12.20 -8.04
N TYR A 400 9.99 12.33 -7.49
CA TYR A 400 11.21 12.02 -8.22
C TYR A 400 11.35 10.54 -8.59
N ILE A 401 11.19 9.64 -7.61
CA ILE A 401 11.37 8.20 -7.85
C ILE A 401 10.29 7.67 -8.81
N MET A 402 9.05 8.11 -8.62
CA MET A 402 7.94 7.70 -9.49
C MET A 402 8.12 8.21 -10.92
N GLU A 403 8.57 9.44 -11.15
CA GLU A 403 8.87 9.96 -12.48
C GLU A 403 9.96 9.13 -13.16
N GLN A 404 11.10 8.89 -12.48
CA GLN A 404 12.20 8.08 -13.02
C GLN A 404 11.74 6.66 -13.34
N TYR A 405 10.92 6.08 -12.50
CA TYR A 405 10.36 4.75 -12.72
C TYR A 405 9.47 4.69 -13.98
N LEU A 406 8.57 5.66 -14.17
CA LEU A 406 7.69 5.72 -15.34
C LEU A 406 8.48 5.93 -16.64
N LEU A 407 9.49 6.80 -16.63
CA LEU A 407 10.40 6.99 -17.78
C LEU A 407 11.20 5.72 -18.09
N HIS A 408 11.66 5.02 -17.07
CA HIS A 408 12.36 3.75 -17.23
C HIS A 408 11.43 2.67 -17.79
N MET A 409 10.19 2.58 -17.30
CA MET A 409 9.16 1.67 -17.80
C MET A 409 8.88 1.93 -19.29
N ALA A 410 8.72 3.19 -19.69
CA ALA A 410 8.49 3.56 -21.09
C ALA A 410 9.58 3.06 -22.04
N GLY A 411 10.85 3.09 -21.59
CA GLY A 411 12.00 2.62 -22.38
C GLY A 411 12.22 1.11 -22.31
N SER A 412 11.76 0.44 -21.27
CA SER A 412 12.13 -0.96 -20.99
C SER A 412 10.98 -1.95 -21.09
N SER A 413 9.73 -1.52 -20.96
CA SER A 413 8.53 -2.35 -21.03
C SER A 413 7.40 -1.61 -21.75
N ALA A 414 6.15 -1.90 -21.44
CA ALA A 414 5.00 -1.18 -21.96
C ALA A 414 4.43 -0.27 -20.86
N LEU A 415 4.56 1.04 -21.03
CA LEU A 415 4.08 2.03 -20.08
C LEU A 415 2.61 1.81 -19.66
N THR A 416 1.79 1.31 -20.59
CA THR A 416 0.37 1.04 -20.39
C THR A 416 0.06 -0.35 -19.85
N SER A 417 1.06 -1.11 -19.35
CA SER A 417 0.85 -2.44 -18.74
C SER A 417 0.97 -2.45 -17.21
N SER A 418 1.39 -1.33 -16.61
CA SER A 418 1.59 -1.20 -15.17
C SER A 418 0.39 -1.62 -14.33
N GLY A 419 0.65 -2.18 -13.15
CA GLY A 419 -0.36 -2.43 -12.12
C GLY A 419 -1.02 -1.18 -11.53
N GLY A 420 -0.53 0.01 -11.87
CA GLY A 420 -1.05 1.29 -11.38
C GLY A 420 -0.54 1.69 -9.99
N PRO A 421 -0.88 2.91 -9.53
CA PRO A 421 -0.52 3.41 -8.22
C PRO A 421 -1.33 2.75 -7.11
N VAL A 422 -0.74 2.67 -5.93
CA VAL A 422 -1.39 2.26 -4.68
C VAL A 422 -1.06 3.28 -3.59
N CYS A 423 -2.06 3.61 -2.78
CA CYS A 423 -1.85 4.56 -1.69
C CYS A 423 -1.00 3.97 -0.56
N ASP A 424 -1.19 2.69 -0.23
CA ASP A 424 -0.63 2.06 0.98
C ASP A 424 -0.90 2.92 2.24
N GLY A 425 -2.01 3.68 2.20
CA GLY A 425 -2.37 4.67 3.21
C GLY A 425 -3.02 4.03 4.42
N ARG A 426 -2.78 4.64 5.59
CA ARG A 426 -3.41 4.27 6.86
C ARG A 426 -4.39 5.34 7.34
N LYS A 427 -4.24 6.56 6.83
CA LYS A 427 -5.09 7.72 7.14
C LYS A 427 -6.10 7.95 6.01
N ILE A 428 -7.34 8.25 6.37
CA ILE A 428 -8.40 8.57 5.41
C ILE A 428 -8.04 9.78 4.54
N LEU A 429 -7.34 10.78 5.11
CA LEU A 429 -6.90 11.98 4.39
C LEU A 429 -5.91 11.67 3.27
N SER A 430 -5.10 10.60 3.42
CA SER A 430 -4.06 10.27 2.42
C SER A 430 -4.58 9.87 1.05
N GLU A 431 -5.85 9.44 0.94
CA GLU A 431 -6.45 9.12 -0.36
C GLU A 431 -6.38 10.29 -1.34
N GLY A 432 -6.80 11.47 -0.92
CA GLY A 432 -6.83 12.64 -1.79
C GLY A 432 -5.45 13.14 -2.18
N SER A 433 -4.58 13.32 -1.20
CA SER A 433 -3.25 13.90 -1.43
C SER A 433 -2.34 12.98 -2.23
N ARG A 434 -2.32 11.69 -1.95
CA ARG A 434 -1.47 10.75 -2.67
C ARG A 434 -1.92 10.56 -4.11
N PHE A 435 -3.22 10.41 -4.37
CA PHE A 435 -3.72 10.32 -5.74
C PHE A 435 -3.54 11.60 -6.55
N GLU A 436 -3.64 12.81 -5.94
CA GLU A 436 -3.26 14.04 -6.63
C GLU A 436 -1.78 14.04 -7.04
N VAL A 437 -0.87 13.57 -6.17
CA VAL A 437 0.56 13.44 -6.50
C VAL A 437 0.77 12.43 -7.62
N PHE A 438 0.12 11.27 -7.57
CA PHE A 438 0.21 10.25 -8.63
C PHE A 438 -0.23 10.80 -9.98
N ASP A 439 -1.39 11.44 -10.05
CA ASP A 439 -1.93 11.99 -11.28
C ASP A 439 -1.00 13.06 -11.89
N ARG A 440 -0.41 13.92 -11.05
CA ARG A 440 0.56 14.93 -11.49
C ARG A 440 1.88 14.31 -11.98
N VAL A 441 2.40 13.31 -11.28
CA VAL A 441 3.65 12.64 -11.68
C VAL A 441 3.45 11.83 -12.96
N ILE A 442 2.29 11.17 -13.13
CA ILE A 442 1.94 10.50 -14.39
C ILE A 442 1.94 11.52 -15.53
N CYS A 443 1.25 12.65 -15.37
CA CYS A 443 1.19 13.68 -16.40
C CYS A 443 2.54 14.34 -16.67
N ARG A 444 3.39 14.50 -15.65
CA ARG A 444 4.77 15.00 -15.78
C ARG A 444 5.62 14.04 -16.62
N ALA A 445 5.67 12.77 -16.26
CA ALA A 445 6.47 11.77 -16.97
C ALA A 445 5.99 11.57 -18.42
N VAL A 446 4.68 11.41 -18.60
CA VAL A 446 4.06 11.26 -19.94
C VAL A 446 4.21 12.53 -20.76
N GLY A 447 4.04 13.70 -20.16
CA GLY A 447 4.24 15.00 -20.83
C GLY A 447 5.66 15.18 -21.32
N LYS A 448 6.65 14.72 -20.55
CA LYS A 448 8.06 14.71 -20.98
C LYS A 448 8.27 13.81 -22.20
N LEU A 449 7.70 12.61 -22.22
CA LEU A 449 7.79 11.70 -23.37
C LEU A 449 7.14 12.29 -24.63
N VAL A 450 6.04 13.04 -24.47
CA VAL A 450 5.40 13.75 -25.59
C VAL A 450 6.28 14.91 -26.06
N SER A 451 6.78 15.73 -25.15
CA SER A 451 7.66 16.88 -25.44
C SER A 451 8.95 16.46 -26.16
N ASP A 452 9.53 15.33 -25.76
CA ASP A 452 10.72 14.75 -26.38
C ASP A 452 10.42 14.05 -27.72
N GLY A 453 9.16 14.01 -28.17
CA GLY A 453 8.75 13.34 -29.41
C GLY A 453 8.80 11.83 -29.39
N GLN A 454 8.95 11.20 -28.20
CA GLN A 454 9.00 9.74 -28.06
C GLN A 454 7.62 9.10 -28.24
N ILE A 455 6.55 9.80 -27.89
CA ILE A 455 5.16 9.38 -28.10
C ILE A 455 4.33 10.53 -28.67
N SER A 456 3.26 10.23 -29.41
CA SER A 456 2.30 11.24 -29.86
C SER A 456 1.46 11.76 -28.67
N TYR A 457 0.88 12.96 -28.79
CA TYR A 457 -0.04 13.48 -27.77
C TYR A 457 -1.22 12.53 -27.52
N GLY A 458 -1.82 11.94 -28.58
CA GLY A 458 -2.87 10.94 -28.45
C GLY A 458 -2.40 9.67 -27.73
N GLY A 459 -1.13 9.27 -27.93
CA GLY A 459 -0.47 8.21 -27.14
C GLY A 459 -0.36 8.60 -25.68
N GLY A 460 0.01 9.85 -25.38
CA GLY A 460 0.06 10.39 -24.03
C GLY A 460 -1.30 10.36 -23.33
N VAL A 461 -2.37 10.76 -24.02
CA VAL A 461 -3.75 10.68 -23.48
C VAL A 461 -4.11 9.24 -23.08
N ARG A 462 -3.82 8.26 -23.94
CA ARG A 462 -4.07 6.84 -23.62
C ARG A 462 -3.22 6.37 -22.43
N ALA A 463 -1.96 6.74 -22.37
CA ALA A 463 -1.07 6.36 -21.28
C ALA A 463 -1.55 6.92 -19.93
N VAL A 464 -1.95 8.19 -19.88
CA VAL A 464 -2.50 8.81 -18.66
C VAL A 464 -3.72 8.04 -18.16
N LYS A 465 -4.70 7.77 -19.02
CA LYS A 465 -5.92 7.04 -18.64
C LYS A 465 -5.63 5.61 -18.19
N ALA A 466 -4.76 4.92 -18.91
CA ALA A 466 -4.34 3.55 -18.57
C ALA A 466 -3.69 3.49 -17.18
N LEU A 467 -2.72 4.38 -16.92
CA LEU A 467 -1.99 4.43 -15.65
C LEU A 467 -2.85 4.89 -14.47
N MET A 468 -3.81 5.79 -14.70
CA MET A 468 -4.70 6.30 -13.64
C MET A 468 -5.81 5.33 -13.24
N TYR A 469 -6.29 4.47 -14.18
CA TYR A 469 -7.49 3.67 -13.91
C TYR A 469 -7.60 2.39 -14.76
N GLU A 470 -7.50 2.48 -16.12
CA GLU A 470 -7.94 1.40 -17.02
C GLU A 470 -7.17 0.09 -16.79
N ASN A 471 -5.88 0.17 -16.46
CA ASN A 471 -5.07 -1.01 -16.16
C ASN A 471 -5.55 -1.71 -14.89
N GLN A 472 -5.78 -0.97 -13.81
CA GLN A 472 -6.27 -1.54 -12.55
C GLN A 472 -7.66 -2.15 -12.76
N ALA A 473 -8.57 -1.44 -13.43
CA ALA A 473 -9.91 -1.95 -13.73
C ALA A 473 -9.86 -3.27 -14.50
N ARG A 474 -8.97 -3.36 -15.51
CA ARG A 474 -8.77 -4.59 -16.32
C ARG A 474 -8.13 -5.72 -15.52
N ILE A 475 -7.04 -5.44 -14.80
CA ILE A 475 -6.25 -6.46 -14.09
C ILE A 475 -7.05 -7.05 -12.92
N PHE A 476 -7.71 -6.18 -12.13
CA PHE A 476 -8.49 -6.60 -10.95
C PHE A 476 -9.96 -6.92 -11.27
N LYS A 477 -10.41 -6.71 -12.51
CA LYS A 477 -11.81 -6.92 -12.94
C LYS A 477 -12.79 -6.14 -12.06
N LEU A 478 -12.57 -4.83 -11.94
CA LEU A 478 -13.31 -3.92 -11.06
C LEU A 478 -14.61 -3.38 -11.68
#